data_053170177d231b9848ad60517744555d
#
_entry.id   053170177d231b9848ad60517744555d
#
_cell.length_a   1.000
_cell.length_b   1.000
_cell.length_c   1.000
_cell.angle_alpha   90.00
_cell.angle_beta   90.00
_cell.angle_gamma   90.00
#
_symmetry.space_group_name_H-M   'P 1'
#
loop_
_entity.id
_entity.type
_entity.pdbx_description
1 polymer ?
#
loop_
_entity_poly.entity_id
_entity_poly.type
_entity_poly.pdbx_seq_one_letter_code
_entity_poly.pdbx_strand_id
1 'polypeptide(L)'
;MPIIYLSPSTQDWNMYVTGSGSEEYQMNLIADALEPYLLSNGIQYRRNRPEMTAGSSIREANSGYYDFYLALHSNAAPEGRYGEERGIIAFYYPGSVQGQRAAELFAEELREIYPLPNRVTTRPTTS
;
A
#
# COMPACT_ATOMS: atom_id res chain seq x y z
N MET A 1 19.67 10.57 -4.53
CA MET A 1 18.31 10.52 -5.06
C MET A 1 17.61 9.31 -4.45
N PRO A 2 16.48 9.50 -3.75
CA PRO A 2 15.81 8.37 -3.12
C PRO A 2 15.21 7.42 -4.17
N ILE A 3 15.23 6.14 -3.82
CA ILE A 3 14.60 5.10 -4.64
C ILE A 3 13.71 4.23 -3.76
N ILE A 4 12.48 4.00 -4.21
CA ILE A 4 11.53 3.17 -3.48
C ILE A 4 11.20 1.92 -4.28
N TYR A 5 10.80 0.87 -3.55
CA TYR A 5 10.19 -0.30 -4.16
C TYR A 5 8.67 -0.18 -4.00
N LEU A 6 7.96 -0.10 -5.11
CA LEU A 6 6.52 0.08 -5.13
C LEU A 6 5.86 -1.27 -5.40
N SER A 7 5.07 -1.75 -4.44
CA SER A 7 4.53 -3.10 -4.45
C SER A 7 3.00 -3.09 -4.33
N PRO A 8 2.27 -2.75 -5.41
CA PRO A 8 0.82 -2.93 -5.40
C PRO A 8 0.48 -4.41 -5.35
N SER A 9 -0.70 -4.72 -4.79
CA SER A 9 -1.17 -6.09 -4.66
C SER A 9 -1.12 -6.86 -5.98
N THR A 10 -0.77 -8.14 -5.90
CA THR A 10 -0.79 -9.07 -7.03
C THR A 10 -1.96 -10.07 -6.92
N GLN A 11 -2.93 -9.82 -6.04
CA GLN A 11 -4.06 -10.71 -5.78
C GLN A 11 -5.15 -10.50 -6.83
N ASP A 12 -4.95 -11.07 -8.02
CA ASP A 12 -5.90 -10.96 -9.12
C ASP A 12 -7.17 -11.79 -8.89
N TRP A 13 -7.10 -12.77 -7.98
CA TRP A 13 -8.24 -13.62 -7.60
C TRP A 13 -9.15 -12.97 -6.56
N ASN A 14 -8.69 -11.92 -5.89
CA ASN A 14 -9.42 -11.25 -4.81
C ASN A 14 -10.33 -10.18 -5.39
N MET A 15 -11.54 -10.59 -5.80
CA MET A 15 -12.49 -9.71 -6.48
C MET A 15 -13.35 -8.93 -5.48
N TYR A 16 -13.63 -7.67 -5.81
CA TYR A 16 -14.53 -6.85 -5.00
C TYR A 16 -15.98 -7.25 -5.23
N VAL A 17 -16.78 -7.22 -4.15
CA VAL A 17 -18.22 -7.56 -4.21
C VAL A 17 -19.01 -6.56 -5.08
N THR A 18 -18.49 -5.36 -5.28
CA THR A 18 -19.13 -4.32 -6.10
C THR A 18 -18.95 -4.55 -7.60
N GLY A 19 -18.16 -5.55 -8.00
CA GLY A 19 -17.86 -5.78 -9.41
C GLY A 19 -16.83 -4.82 -9.99
N SER A 20 -16.09 -4.06 -9.15
CA SER A 20 -15.11 -3.07 -9.61
C SER A 20 -13.73 -3.68 -9.90
N GLY A 21 -13.63 -4.97 -10.10
CA GLY A 21 -12.40 -5.66 -10.43
C GLY A 21 -11.75 -6.33 -9.23
N SER A 22 -10.47 -6.66 -9.38
CA SER A 22 -9.70 -7.33 -8.33
C SER A 22 -8.92 -6.32 -7.48
N GLU A 23 -8.40 -6.79 -6.35
CA GLU A 23 -7.47 -6.00 -5.53
C GLU A 23 -6.26 -5.59 -6.37
N GLU A 24 -5.69 -6.51 -7.16
CA GLU A 24 -4.58 -6.20 -8.06
C GLU A 24 -4.92 -5.04 -8.98
N TYR A 25 -6.08 -5.12 -9.65
CA TYR A 25 -6.49 -4.09 -10.61
C TYR A 25 -6.57 -2.71 -9.95
N GLN A 26 -7.27 -2.61 -8.83
CA GLN A 26 -7.49 -1.33 -8.14
C GLN A 26 -6.19 -0.78 -7.54
N MET A 27 -5.37 -1.64 -6.94
CA MET A 27 -4.11 -1.19 -6.34
C MET A 27 -3.11 -0.75 -7.41
N ASN A 28 -3.13 -1.38 -8.58
CA ASN A 28 -2.30 -0.95 -9.70
C ASN A 28 -2.75 0.39 -10.28
N LEU A 29 -4.04 0.71 -10.27
CA LEU A 29 -4.50 2.04 -10.63
C LEU A 29 -3.94 3.11 -9.70
N ILE A 30 -3.88 2.83 -8.40
CA ILE A 30 -3.29 3.75 -7.43
C ILE A 30 -1.78 3.92 -7.70
N ALA A 31 -1.09 2.80 -7.94
CA ALA A 31 0.33 2.85 -8.25
C ALA A 31 0.61 3.64 -9.52
N ASP A 32 -0.21 3.44 -10.57
CA ASP A 32 -0.09 4.21 -11.82
C ASP A 32 -0.24 5.70 -11.56
N ALA A 33 -1.18 6.09 -10.72
CA ALA A 33 -1.42 7.49 -10.38
C ALA A 33 -0.27 8.09 -9.56
N LEU A 34 0.43 7.27 -8.77
CA LEU A 34 1.56 7.72 -7.96
C LEU A 34 2.82 8.00 -8.79
N GLU A 35 3.03 7.26 -9.88
CA GLU A 35 4.29 7.33 -10.63
C GLU A 35 4.69 8.74 -11.02
N PRO A 36 3.82 9.56 -11.66
CA PRO A 36 4.23 10.91 -12.04
C PRO A 36 4.57 11.81 -10.84
N TYR A 37 3.89 11.60 -9.70
CA TYR A 37 4.20 12.38 -8.49
C TYR A 37 5.56 11.99 -7.92
N LEU A 38 5.92 10.71 -7.95
CA LEU A 38 7.23 10.26 -7.51
C LEU A 38 8.32 10.90 -8.37
N LEU A 39 8.19 10.82 -9.67
CA LEU A 39 9.18 11.35 -10.61
C LEU A 39 9.30 12.86 -10.48
N SER A 40 8.19 13.59 -10.36
CA SER A 40 8.22 15.05 -10.24
C SER A 40 8.85 15.51 -8.92
N ASN A 41 8.92 14.63 -7.92
CA ASN A 41 9.59 14.91 -6.65
C ASN A 41 11.01 14.34 -6.58
N GLY A 42 11.55 13.88 -7.69
CA GLY A 42 12.92 13.36 -7.74
C GLY A 42 13.07 11.97 -7.11
N ILE A 43 11.98 11.22 -6.97
CA ILE A 43 12.01 9.89 -6.38
C ILE A 43 11.99 8.86 -7.49
N GLN A 44 13.03 8.01 -7.53
CA GLN A 44 13.06 6.87 -8.43
C GLN A 44 12.29 5.72 -7.81
N TYR A 45 11.82 4.78 -8.65
CA TYR A 45 11.13 3.62 -8.15
C TYR A 45 11.37 2.40 -9.03
N ARG A 46 11.23 1.23 -8.40
CA ARG A 46 11.07 -0.04 -9.08
C ARG A 46 9.73 -0.61 -8.65
N ARG A 47 9.04 -1.25 -9.56
CA ARG A 47 7.71 -1.78 -9.31
C ARG A 47 7.71 -3.29 -9.46
N ASN A 48 6.94 -4.01 -8.62
CA ASN A 48 6.79 -5.44 -8.78
C ASN A 48 6.03 -5.76 -10.08
N ARG A 49 6.11 -7.01 -10.51
CA ARG A 49 5.44 -7.49 -11.72
C ARG A 49 4.17 -8.24 -11.37
N PRO A 50 3.14 -8.24 -12.25
CA PRO A 50 1.84 -8.89 -11.96
C PRO A 50 1.92 -10.38 -11.64
N GLU A 51 2.89 -11.09 -12.20
CA GLU A 51 3.08 -12.52 -11.95
C GLU A 51 3.73 -12.84 -10.60
N MET A 52 4.18 -11.82 -9.88
CA MET A 52 4.82 -12.02 -8.58
C MET A 52 3.80 -12.25 -7.47
N THR A 53 4.27 -12.78 -6.35
CA THR A 53 3.49 -12.89 -5.11
C THR A 53 3.96 -11.82 -4.14
N ALA A 54 3.23 -11.65 -3.02
CA ALA A 54 3.69 -10.75 -1.95
C ALA A 54 5.07 -11.18 -1.45
N GLY A 55 5.27 -12.48 -1.26
CA GLY A 55 6.56 -13.00 -0.81
C GLY A 55 7.69 -12.76 -1.79
N SER A 56 7.47 -12.97 -3.10
CA SER A 56 8.52 -12.72 -4.08
C SER A 56 8.80 -11.23 -4.27
N SER A 57 7.80 -10.37 -4.08
CA SER A 57 8.00 -8.92 -4.09
C SER A 57 8.91 -8.47 -2.95
N ILE A 58 8.68 -9.01 -1.75
CA ILE A 58 9.51 -8.71 -0.58
C ILE A 58 10.95 -9.21 -0.82
N ARG A 59 11.11 -10.41 -1.38
CA ARG A 59 12.44 -10.93 -1.70
C ARG A 59 13.17 -10.07 -2.71
N GLU A 60 12.49 -9.61 -3.75
CA GLU A 60 13.09 -8.71 -4.73
C GLU A 60 13.52 -7.39 -4.09
N ALA A 61 12.66 -6.81 -3.25
CA ALA A 61 12.99 -5.58 -2.54
C ALA A 61 14.21 -5.77 -1.64
N ASN A 62 14.29 -6.90 -0.94
CA ASN A 62 15.40 -7.17 -0.04
C ASN A 62 16.71 -7.50 -0.77
N SER A 63 16.65 -7.88 -2.05
CA SER A 63 17.84 -8.18 -2.85
C SER A 63 18.49 -6.94 -3.45
N GLY A 64 17.85 -5.78 -3.37
CA GLY A 64 18.34 -4.52 -3.91
C GLY A 64 18.52 -3.46 -2.84
N TYR A 65 18.93 -2.27 -3.29
CA TYR A 65 19.09 -1.11 -2.42
C TYR A 65 17.92 -0.15 -2.63
N TYR A 66 16.94 -0.19 -1.72
CA TYR A 66 15.80 0.71 -1.74
C TYR A 66 15.72 1.43 -0.41
N ASP A 67 15.45 2.73 -0.46
CA ASP A 67 15.31 3.55 0.73
C ASP A 67 14.00 3.27 1.45
N PHE A 68 13.00 2.76 0.72
CA PHE A 68 11.67 2.54 1.27
C PHE A 68 10.93 1.47 0.46
N TYR A 69 10.15 0.65 1.15
CA TYR A 69 9.26 -0.34 0.54
C TYR A 69 7.82 0.10 0.79
N LEU A 70 7.07 0.37 -0.28
CA LEU A 70 5.68 0.79 -0.17
C LEU A 70 4.78 -0.27 -0.80
N ALA A 71 4.00 -0.95 0.02
CA ALA A 71 3.02 -1.92 -0.43
C ALA A 71 1.62 -1.31 -0.39
N LEU A 72 0.83 -1.61 -1.41
CA LEU A 72 -0.56 -1.14 -1.54
C LEU A 72 -1.48 -2.34 -1.57
N HIS A 73 -2.35 -2.44 -0.57
CA HIS A 73 -3.31 -3.53 -0.43
C HIS A 73 -4.67 -2.97 -0.05
N SER A 74 -5.71 -3.77 -0.25
CA SER A 74 -7.03 -3.47 0.28
C SER A 74 -7.52 -4.65 1.10
N ASN A 75 -8.29 -4.36 2.13
CA ASN A 75 -8.91 -5.38 2.98
C ASN A 75 -10.41 -5.41 2.71
N ALA A 76 -11.03 -6.56 2.93
CA ALA A 76 -12.46 -6.73 2.80
C ALA A 76 -13.08 -6.98 4.19
N ALA A 77 -14.31 -6.52 4.37
CA ALA A 77 -15.09 -6.85 5.55
C ALA A 77 -15.42 -8.35 5.53
N PRO A 78 -15.63 -8.97 6.71
CA PRO A 78 -16.09 -10.35 6.77
C PRO A 78 -17.40 -10.54 6.00
N GLU A 79 -17.65 -11.77 5.55
CA GLU A 79 -18.88 -12.10 4.86
C GLU A 79 -20.10 -11.70 5.72
N GLY A 80 -21.08 -11.05 5.08
CA GLY A 80 -22.26 -10.56 5.76
C GLY A 80 -22.12 -9.18 6.39
N ARG A 81 -20.91 -8.59 6.32
CA ARG A 81 -20.63 -7.27 6.89
C ARG A 81 -20.06 -6.32 5.85
N TYR A 82 -20.41 -6.50 4.61
CA TYR A 82 -19.91 -5.68 3.51
C TYR A 82 -20.27 -4.19 3.70
N GLY A 83 -19.27 -3.34 3.55
CA GLY A 83 -19.43 -1.90 3.71
C GLY A 83 -19.30 -1.39 5.14
N GLU A 84 -19.17 -2.27 6.13
CA GLU A 84 -18.98 -1.87 7.54
C GLU A 84 -17.53 -1.51 7.82
N GLU A 85 -16.59 -2.16 7.13
CA GLU A 85 -15.16 -1.89 7.29
C GLU A 85 -14.74 -0.83 6.29
N ARG A 86 -14.42 0.36 6.78
CA ARG A 86 -13.98 1.47 5.96
C ARG A 86 -12.78 2.14 6.61
N GLY A 87 -11.91 2.70 5.78
CA GLY A 87 -10.80 3.47 6.30
C GLY A 87 -9.49 3.14 5.61
N ILE A 88 -8.46 3.75 6.13
CA ILE A 88 -7.10 3.54 5.66
C ILE A 88 -6.25 3.18 6.88
N ILE A 89 -5.43 2.14 6.73
CA ILE A 89 -4.49 1.76 7.77
C ILE A 89 -3.09 1.78 7.15
N ALA A 90 -2.21 2.57 7.75
CA ALA A 90 -0.80 2.55 7.39
C ALA A 90 -0.10 1.60 8.36
N PHE A 91 0.32 0.44 7.85
CA PHE A 91 1.01 -0.57 8.62
C PHE A 91 2.52 -0.34 8.56
N TYR A 92 3.21 -0.66 9.64
CA TYR A 92 4.66 -0.63 9.71
C TYR A 92 5.19 -1.88 10.39
N TYR A 93 6.45 -2.23 10.12
CA TYR A 93 7.07 -3.39 10.74
C TYR A 93 7.30 -3.11 12.24
N PRO A 94 6.92 -4.04 13.14
CA PRO A 94 7.09 -3.84 14.58
C PRO A 94 8.56 -3.57 14.94
N GLY A 95 8.79 -2.51 15.71
CA GLY A 95 10.14 -2.12 16.11
C GLY A 95 10.87 -1.20 15.14
N SER A 96 10.33 -1.00 13.95
CA SER A 96 10.93 -0.07 12.98
C SER A 96 10.52 1.37 13.30
N VAL A 97 11.46 2.13 13.84
CA VAL A 97 11.22 3.56 14.17
C VAL A 97 10.96 4.35 12.89
N GLN A 98 11.75 4.11 11.85
CA GLN A 98 11.59 4.79 10.56
C GLN A 98 10.28 4.41 9.88
N GLY A 99 9.91 3.13 9.93
CA GLY A 99 8.66 2.65 9.36
C GLY A 99 7.45 3.25 10.07
N GLN A 100 7.49 3.31 11.39
CA GLN A 100 6.42 3.93 12.18
C GLN A 100 6.27 5.40 11.85
N ARG A 101 7.39 6.13 11.76
CA ARG A 101 7.36 7.55 11.42
C ARG A 101 6.78 7.78 10.03
N ALA A 102 7.17 6.96 9.05
CA ALA A 102 6.62 7.05 7.71
C ALA A 102 5.11 6.79 7.70
N ALA A 103 4.66 5.76 8.42
CA ALA A 103 3.23 5.45 8.51
C ALA A 103 2.44 6.61 9.12
N GLU A 104 2.98 7.23 10.17
CA GLU A 104 2.33 8.38 10.82
C GLU A 104 2.24 9.59 9.88
N LEU A 105 3.27 9.84 9.09
CA LEU A 105 3.26 10.92 8.09
C LEU A 105 2.24 10.66 6.99
N PHE A 106 2.17 9.43 6.48
CA PHE A 106 1.14 9.06 5.51
C PHE A 106 -0.26 9.25 6.09
N ALA A 107 -0.49 8.81 7.33
CA ALA A 107 -1.78 8.95 7.96
C ALA A 107 -2.17 10.42 8.16
N GLU A 108 -1.23 11.25 8.57
CA GLU A 108 -1.45 12.69 8.76
C GLU A 108 -1.92 13.36 7.46
N GLU A 109 -1.22 13.10 6.35
CA GLU A 109 -1.58 13.68 5.05
C GLU A 109 -2.91 13.13 4.55
N LEU A 110 -3.15 11.83 4.72
CA LEU A 110 -4.39 11.20 4.25
C LEU A 110 -5.61 11.67 5.03
N ARG A 111 -5.47 12.02 6.31
CA ARG A 111 -6.58 12.55 7.10
C ARG A 111 -7.10 13.87 6.55
N GLU A 112 -6.27 14.64 5.88
CA GLU A 112 -6.67 15.92 5.31
C GLU A 112 -7.62 15.77 4.13
N ILE A 113 -7.55 14.65 3.43
CA ILE A 113 -8.33 14.45 2.18
C ILE A 113 -9.36 13.33 2.28
N TYR A 114 -9.21 12.40 3.23
CA TYR A 114 -10.12 11.27 3.34
C TYR A 114 -11.44 11.73 4.01
N PRO A 115 -12.61 11.34 3.46
CA PRO A 115 -13.91 11.79 3.99
C PRO A 115 -14.18 11.38 5.45
N LEU A 116 -13.48 10.36 5.95
CA LEU A 116 -13.66 9.83 7.30
C LEU A 116 -12.32 9.88 8.04
N PRO A 117 -11.84 11.07 8.45
CA PRO A 117 -10.49 11.17 9.03
C PRO A 117 -10.27 10.32 10.28
N ASN A 118 -11.33 10.04 11.06
CA ASN A 118 -11.21 9.16 12.23
C ASN A 118 -10.96 7.70 11.85
N ARG A 119 -11.10 7.36 10.58
CA ARG A 119 -10.85 6.01 10.06
C ARG A 119 -9.49 5.90 9.37
N VAL A 120 -8.62 6.89 9.54
CA VAL A 120 -7.24 6.81 9.05
C VAL A 120 -6.33 6.60 10.27
N THR A 121 -5.75 5.42 10.37
CA THR A 121 -4.98 5.00 11.55
C THR A 121 -3.66 4.37 11.15
N THR A 122 -2.81 4.16 12.14
CA THR A 122 -1.55 3.43 11.96
C THR A 122 -1.52 2.26 12.93
N ARG A 123 -0.85 1.18 12.56
CA ARG A 123 -0.60 0.06 13.48
C ARG A 123 0.56 -0.79 13.00
N PRO A 124 1.23 -1.50 13.92
CA PRO A 124 2.25 -2.47 13.51
C PRO A 124 1.61 -3.68 12.84
N THR A 125 2.35 -4.30 11.94
CA THR A 125 1.91 -5.58 11.36
C THR A 125 1.97 -6.67 12.43
N THR A 126 1.15 -7.71 12.24
CA THR A 126 1.10 -8.85 13.17
C THR A 126 1.94 -10.04 12.67
N SER A 127 2.54 -9.89 11.51
CA SER A 127 3.30 -10.99 10.92
C SER A 127 4.62 -10.50 10.33
#